data_09e76c46f308142125f91a34cd0588d6
#
_entry.id   09e76c46f308142125f91a34cd0588d6
#
_cell.length_a   1.000
_cell.length_b   1.000
_cell.length_c   1.000
_cell.angle_alpha   90.00
_cell.angle_beta   90.00
_cell.angle_gamma   90.00
#
_symmetry.space_group_name_H-M   'P 1'
#
loop_
_entity.id
_entity.type
_entity.pdbx_description
1 polymer ?
#
loop_
_entity_poly.entity_id
_entity_poly.type
_entity_poly.pdbx_seq_one_letter_code
_entity_poly.pdbx_strand_id
1 'polypeptide(L)'
;MTGFIGAGNMANAIIKGMVSSGAAEGKDIAVYDIHPEKREKAAADYGVNAVSSLEELVSGCSEIVVAIKPYGFEKLLGGLDAQLKEHDPLIISIAAGKTIETISSYLSYEPALVRVMPNINATIGASMSAYCANGRVSAEQKAFVAKLCSSIGEAVELDEKFFSAFGVIGGASPAFAYMFIDELARGGVKIGMNKQVALKVAAQTVLGSAKMVLETGKHPGELKDMVCSPGGTTIEGLAALEENGFRGAIIKSARPAEPLLRALRRSMKTDLQTPLCRL
;
A
#
# COMPACT_ATOMS: atom_id res chain seq x y z
N MET A 1 17.78 -3.69 14.74
CA MET A 1 17.63 -4.07 13.31
C MET A 1 16.15 -4.09 12.96
N THR A 2 15.80 -3.85 11.68
CA THR A 2 14.43 -3.98 11.19
C THR A 2 14.22 -5.35 10.57
N GLY A 3 13.27 -6.13 11.09
CA GLY A 3 12.93 -7.46 10.58
C GLY A 3 11.76 -7.43 9.59
N PHE A 4 11.82 -8.21 8.54
CA PHE A 4 10.72 -8.42 7.60
C PHE A 4 10.28 -9.88 7.64
N ILE A 5 9.02 -10.11 8.00
CA ILE A 5 8.39 -11.42 7.88
C ILE A 5 7.61 -11.46 6.57
N GLY A 6 8.19 -12.14 5.58
CA GLY A 6 7.75 -12.20 4.20
C GLY A 6 8.62 -11.37 3.27
N ALA A 7 9.04 -11.95 2.14
CA ALA A 7 9.84 -11.36 1.07
C ALA A 7 9.06 -11.25 -0.25
N GLY A 8 7.79 -10.86 -0.16
CA GLY A 8 6.93 -10.60 -1.32
C GLY A 8 7.22 -9.25 -1.99
N ASN A 9 6.49 -8.94 -3.07
CA ASN A 9 6.71 -7.72 -3.85
C ASN A 9 6.69 -6.44 -3.01
N MET A 10 5.76 -6.33 -2.05
CA MET A 10 5.65 -5.12 -1.21
C MET A 10 6.80 -5.03 -0.20
N ALA A 11 7.18 -6.14 0.44
CA ALA A 11 8.34 -6.17 1.32
C ALA A 11 9.62 -5.76 0.57
N ASN A 12 9.85 -6.34 -0.63
CA ASN A 12 10.99 -5.99 -1.46
C ASN A 12 10.97 -4.52 -1.91
N ALA A 13 9.79 -3.95 -2.21
CA ALA A 13 9.67 -2.53 -2.53
C ALA A 13 10.08 -1.63 -1.36
N ILE A 14 9.63 -1.97 -0.13
CA ILE A 14 9.99 -1.23 1.09
C ILE A 14 11.48 -1.38 1.38
N ILE A 15 12.03 -2.60 1.37
CA ILE A 15 13.46 -2.86 1.59
C ILE A 15 14.31 -2.08 0.61
N LYS A 16 14.01 -2.17 -0.69
CA LYS A 16 14.68 -1.40 -1.75
C LYS A 16 14.62 0.10 -1.46
N GLY A 17 13.44 0.61 -1.11
CA GLY A 17 13.24 2.02 -0.77
C GLY A 17 14.11 2.46 0.41
N MET A 18 14.11 1.70 1.50
CA MET A 18 14.92 1.98 2.70
C MET A 18 16.41 2.01 2.39
N VAL A 19 16.91 1.02 1.65
CA VAL A 19 18.32 0.95 1.28
C VAL A 19 18.71 2.06 0.29
N SER A 20 17.90 2.28 -0.75
CA SER A 20 18.21 3.27 -1.80
C SER A 20 18.13 4.72 -1.33
N SER A 21 17.26 5.01 -0.35
CA SER A 21 17.14 6.36 0.25
C SER A 21 18.14 6.62 1.38
N GLY A 22 18.90 5.60 1.81
CA GLY A 22 19.75 5.70 3.00
C GLY A 22 18.95 5.73 4.32
N ALA A 23 17.68 5.31 4.31
CA ALA A 23 16.87 5.20 5.51
C ALA A 23 17.37 4.08 6.45
N ALA A 24 17.96 3.00 5.87
CA ALA A 24 18.69 1.95 6.58
C ALA A 24 19.80 1.40 5.68
N GLU A 25 20.86 0.83 6.29
CA GLU A 25 21.82 0.02 5.57
C GLU A 25 21.28 -1.41 5.44
N GLY A 26 21.62 -2.13 4.35
CA GLY A 26 21.15 -3.50 4.16
C GLY A 26 21.49 -4.42 5.33
N LYS A 27 22.68 -4.29 5.91
CA LYS A 27 23.12 -5.08 7.08
C LYS A 27 22.25 -4.88 8.35
N ASP A 28 21.49 -3.78 8.42
CA ASP A 28 20.58 -3.45 9.54
C ASP A 28 19.17 -3.97 9.31
N ILE A 29 18.96 -4.72 8.22
CA ILE A 29 17.67 -5.33 7.86
C ILE A 29 17.82 -6.85 7.86
N ALA A 30 16.90 -7.54 8.55
CA ALA A 30 16.77 -8.99 8.52
C ALA A 30 15.50 -9.41 7.77
N VAL A 31 15.57 -10.48 6.98
CA VAL A 31 14.44 -10.97 6.18
C VAL A 31 14.24 -12.45 6.40
N TYR A 32 13.01 -12.84 6.73
CA TYR A 32 12.55 -14.21 6.75
C TYR A 32 11.40 -14.41 5.73
N ASP A 33 11.47 -15.48 4.97
CA ASP A 33 10.34 -16.01 4.19
C ASP A 33 10.35 -17.54 4.29
N ILE A 34 9.17 -18.18 4.26
CA ILE A 34 9.05 -19.64 4.24
C ILE A 34 9.70 -20.28 3.01
N HIS A 35 9.90 -19.49 1.95
CA HIS A 35 10.59 -19.86 0.71
C HIS A 35 12.04 -19.34 0.77
N PRO A 36 13.04 -20.21 0.99
CA PRO A 36 14.44 -19.79 1.13
C PRO A 36 14.95 -18.94 -0.03
N GLU A 37 14.56 -19.30 -1.26
CA GLU A 37 14.97 -18.59 -2.47
C GLU A 37 14.58 -17.12 -2.49
N LYS A 38 13.47 -16.73 -1.83
CA LYS A 38 13.04 -15.33 -1.76
C LYS A 38 13.89 -14.49 -0.80
N ARG A 39 14.22 -15.03 0.36
CA ARG A 39 15.07 -14.34 1.33
C ARG A 39 16.52 -14.24 0.85
N GLU A 40 17.04 -15.30 0.20
CA GLU A 40 18.35 -15.31 -0.43
C GLU A 40 18.44 -14.30 -1.58
N LYS A 41 17.37 -14.21 -2.39
CA LYS A 41 17.27 -13.19 -3.43
C LYS A 41 17.28 -11.78 -2.83
N ALA A 42 16.53 -11.52 -1.78
CA ALA A 42 16.53 -10.21 -1.12
C ALA A 42 17.93 -9.87 -0.56
N ALA A 43 18.64 -10.87 0.02
CA ALA A 43 20.02 -10.69 0.47
C ALA A 43 20.97 -10.33 -0.67
N ALA A 44 20.87 -11.03 -1.80
CA ALA A 44 21.69 -10.75 -2.97
C ALA A 44 21.40 -9.38 -3.60
N ASP A 45 20.12 -9.00 -3.68
CA ASP A 45 19.70 -7.77 -4.36
C ASP A 45 19.95 -6.52 -3.49
N TYR A 46 19.86 -6.61 -2.16
CA TYR A 46 19.84 -5.44 -1.26
C TYR A 46 20.87 -5.48 -0.12
N GLY A 47 21.65 -6.56 -0.01
CA GLY A 47 22.66 -6.72 1.06
C GLY A 47 22.06 -6.91 2.46
N VAL A 48 20.81 -7.42 2.54
CA VAL A 48 20.11 -7.69 3.81
C VAL A 48 20.49 -9.06 4.37
N ASN A 49 20.22 -9.28 5.67
CA ASN A 49 20.50 -10.54 6.32
C ASN A 49 19.34 -11.53 6.10
N ALA A 50 19.57 -12.60 5.35
CA ALA A 50 18.62 -13.69 5.21
C ALA A 50 18.70 -14.59 6.46
N VAL A 51 17.67 -14.53 7.33
CA VAL A 51 17.63 -15.37 8.55
C VAL A 51 16.88 -16.67 8.30
N SER A 52 17.24 -17.70 9.05
CA SER A 52 16.74 -19.06 8.84
C SER A 52 15.48 -19.38 9.63
N SER A 53 15.18 -18.64 10.70
CA SER A 53 14.02 -18.86 11.54
C SER A 53 13.34 -17.56 11.96
N LEU A 54 12.08 -17.67 12.39
CA LEU A 54 11.31 -16.55 12.94
C LEU A 54 11.82 -16.14 14.31
N GLU A 55 12.29 -17.08 15.09
CA GLU A 55 12.87 -16.88 16.42
C GLU A 55 14.14 -16.01 16.33
N GLU A 56 15.02 -16.31 15.37
CA GLU A 56 16.21 -15.50 15.06
C GLU A 56 15.82 -14.07 14.68
N LEU A 57 14.79 -13.90 13.84
CA LEU A 57 14.32 -12.57 13.43
C LEU A 57 13.76 -11.79 14.62
N VAL A 58 12.87 -12.41 15.43
CA VAL A 58 12.20 -11.73 16.54
C VAL A 58 13.20 -11.32 17.62
N SER A 59 14.17 -12.19 17.97
CA SER A 59 15.18 -11.87 18.99
C SER A 59 16.19 -10.81 18.54
N GLY A 60 16.40 -10.67 17.24
CA GLY A 60 17.39 -9.73 16.67
C GLY A 60 16.84 -8.37 16.24
N CYS A 61 15.52 -8.16 16.27
CA CYS A 61 14.91 -6.98 15.66
C CYS A 61 14.03 -6.19 16.65
N SER A 62 14.23 -4.87 16.68
CA SER A 62 13.43 -3.93 17.46
C SER A 62 12.15 -3.48 16.74
N GLU A 63 12.11 -3.56 15.41
CA GLU A 63 10.96 -3.31 14.57
C GLU A 63 10.72 -4.49 13.64
N ILE A 64 9.48 -4.96 13.53
CA ILE A 64 9.10 -6.10 12.69
C ILE A 64 7.99 -5.73 11.74
N VAL A 65 8.30 -5.72 10.45
CA VAL A 65 7.33 -5.53 9.36
C VAL A 65 6.72 -6.87 8.99
N VAL A 66 5.43 -7.04 9.26
CA VAL A 66 4.68 -8.25 8.91
C VAL A 66 4.07 -8.08 7.51
N ALA A 67 4.74 -8.67 6.52
CA ALA A 67 4.48 -8.51 5.09
C ALA A 67 3.92 -9.78 4.44
N ILE A 68 3.14 -10.56 5.17
CA ILE A 68 2.47 -11.76 4.68
C ILE A 68 1.01 -11.48 4.27
N LYS A 69 0.36 -12.47 3.65
CA LYS A 69 -1.05 -12.37 3.31
C LYS A 69 -1.92 -12.34 4.57
N PRO A 70 -3.05 -11.58 4.58
CA PRO A 70 -3.89 -11.38 5.77
C PRO A 70 -4.39 -12.64 6.46
N TYR A 71 -4.62 -13.73 5.71
CA TYR A 71 -5.09 -15.01 6.25
C TYR A 71 -4.05 -15.75 7.11
N GLY A 72 -2.76 -15.42 6.96
CA GLY A 72 -1.68 -16.03 7.74
C GLY A 72 -1.38 -15.37 9.07
N PHE A 73 -1.96 -14.19 9.35
CA PHE A 73 -1.60 -13.36 10.51
C PHE A 73 -1.88 -14.06 11.84
N GLU A 74 -3.08 -14.62 12.02
CA GLU A 74 -3.48 -15.27 13.27
C GLU A 74 -2.53 -16.42 13.64
N LYS A 75 -2.26 -17.30 12.66
CA LYS A 75 -1.34 -18.44 12.87
C LYS A 75 0.08 -17.98 13.15
N LEU A 76 0.57 -16.96 12.42
CA LEU A 76 1.92 -16.43 12.58
C LEU A 76 2.08 -15.79 13.97
N LEU A 77 1.24 -14.82 14.29
CA LEU A 77 1.36 -14.04 15.54
C LEU A 77 1.09 -14.90 16.76
N GLY A 78 0.06 -15.77 16.71
CA GLY A 78 -0.23 -16.71 17.80
C GLY A 78 0.92 -17.72 18.03
N GLY A 79 1.60 -18.14 16.96
CA GLY A 79 2.78 -19.02 17.06
C GLY A 79 4.03 -18.32 17.63
N LEU A 80 4.10 -16.99 17.55
CA LEU A 80 5.21 -16.17 18.04
C LEU A 80 4.87 -15.38 19.32
N ASP A 81 3.68 -15.57 19.90
CA ASP A 81 3.17 -14.75 21.00
C ASP A 81 4.15 -14.62 22.18
N ALA A 82 4.73 -15.74 22.63
CA ALA A 82 5.66 -15.75 23.73
C ALA A 82 6.94 -14.94 23.42
N GLN A 83 7.53 -15.14 22.25
CA GLN A 83 8.74 -14.43 21.82
C GLN A 83 8.48 -12.95 21.59
N LEU A 84 7.36 -12.60 20.94
CA LEU A 84 6.95 -11.20 20.71
C LEU A 84 6.69 -10.50 22.04
N LYS A 85 6.11 -11.17 23.03
CA LYS A 85 5.90 -10.62 24.36
C LYS A 85 7.20 -10.41 25.13
N GLU A 86 8.17 -11.34 25.00
CA GLU A 86 9.46 -11.27 25.66
C GLU A 86 10.31 -10.12 25.10
N HIS A 87 10.38 -9.97 23.78
CA HIS A 87 11.22 -8.97 23.13
C HIS A 87 10.52 -7.62 22.90
N ASP A 88 9.19 -7.57 22.97
CA ASP A 88 8.30 -6.39 22.81
C ASP A 88 8.69 -5.46 21.61
N PRO A 89 8.90 -6.00 20.40
CA PRO A 89 9.26 -5.18 19.26
C PRO A 89 8.08 -4.33 18.79
N LEU A 90 8.38 -3.23 18.06
CA LEU A 90 7.35 -2.54 17.29
C LEU A 90 6.86 -3.46 16.15
N ILE A 91 5.59 -3.78 16.14
CA ILE A 91 4.95 -4.54 15.05
C ILE A 91 4.39 -3.57 14.02
N ILE A 92 4.80 -3.70 12.77
CA ILE A 92 4.34 -2.91 11.64
C ILE A 92 3.60 -3.83 10.67
N SER A 93 2.27 -3.69 10.59
CA SER A 93 1.46 -4.49 9.67
C SER A 93 1.21 -3.76 8.36
N ILE A 94 1.53 -4.40 7.23
CA ILE A 94 1.15 -3.92 5.90
C ILE A 94 -0.01 -4.71 5.29
N ALA A 95 -0.76 -5.46 6.12
CA ALA A 95 -1.86 -6.29 5.66
C ALA A 95 -3.11 -5.47 5.35
N ALA A 96 -3.63 -5.61 4.14
CA ALA A 96 -4.91 -5.03 3.77
C ALA A 96 -6.06 -5.67 4.58
N GLY A 97 -6.99 -4.84 5.06
CA GLY A 97 -8.23 -5.32 5.70
C GLY A 97 -8.09 -5.83 7.14
N LYS A 98 -6.90 -5.76 7.76
CA LYS A 98 -6.70 -6.07 9.18
C LYS A 98 -6.61 -4.78 9.99
N THR A 99 -7.46 -4.63 11.02
CA THR A 99 -7.42 -3.49 11.94
C THR A 99 -6.40 -3.72 13.05
N ILE A 100 -5.98 -2.64 13.73
CA ILE A 100 -5.13 -2.72 14.93
C ILE A 100 -5.78 -3.65 15.96
N GLU A 101 -7.07 -3.48 16.25
CA GLU A 101 -7.83 -4.33 17.17
C GLU A 101 -7.76 -5.80 16.77
N THR A 102 -8.00 -6.11 15.48
CA THR A 102 -7.96 -7.49 14.97
C THR A 102 -6.56 -8.10 15.13
N ILE A 103 -5.50 -7.35 14.85
CA ILE A 103 -4.12 -7.84 14.95
C ILE A 103 -3.74 -8.04 16.42
N SER A 104 -4.07 -7.09 17.30
CA SER A 104 -3.80 -7.19 18.74
C SER A 104 -4.53 -8.40 19.36
N SER A 105 -5.73 -8.75 18.87
CA SER A 105 -6.47 -9.90 19.39
C SER A 105 -5.82 -11.27 19.13
N TYR A 106 -4.79 -11.34 18.30
CA TYR A 106 -4.01 -12.57 18.06
C TYR A 106 -2.89 -12.79 19.08
N LEU A 107 -2.65 -11.82 19.96
CA LEU A 107 -1.58 -11.83 20.96
C LEU A 107 -2.16 -11.81 22.38
N SER A 108 -1.45 -12.38 23.33
CA SER A 108 -1.84 -12.43 24.76
C SER A 108 -1.52 -11.13 25.52
N TYR A 109 -0.92 -10.15 24.86
CA TYR A 109 -0.53 -8.86 25.41
C TYR A 109 -0.86 -7.74 24.41
N GLU A 110 -0.81 -6.49 24.85
CA GLU A 110 -0.98 -5.34 23.98
C GLU A 110 0.37 -4.94 23.38
N PRO A 111 0.63 -5.18 22.07
CA PRO A 111 1.89 -4.83 21.44
C PRO A 111 1.96 -3.34 21.09
N ALA A 112 3.16 -2.76 20.92
CA ALA A 112 3.33 -1.54 20.14
C ALA A 112 3.04 -1.87 18.67
N LEU A 113 1.97 -1.33 18.10
CA LEU A 113 1.45 -1.75 16.80
C LEU A 113 1.13 -0.57 15.90
N VAL A 114 1.69 -0.59 14.69
CA VAL A 114 1.38 0.34 13.61
C VAL A 114 0.78 -0.43 12.44
N ARG A 115 -0.31 0.10 11.92
CA ARG A 115 -0.89 -0.34 10.65
C ARG A 115 -0.44 0.61 9.55
N VAL A 116 0.12 0.07 8.47
CA VAL A 116 0.53 0.82 7.28
C VAL A 116 -0.21 0.29 6.06
N MET A 117 -0.65 1.16 5.19
CA MET A 117 -1.28 0.81 3.93
C MET A 117 -0.54 1.51 2.78
N PRO A 118 0.50 0.89 2.20
CA PRO A 118 1.15 1.36 0.98
C PRO A 118 0.34 0.96 -0.26
N ASN A 119 0.75 1.44 -1.43
CA ASN A 119 0.19 0.99 -2.71
C ASN A 119 1.28 0.46 -3.66
N ILE A 120 0.88 -0.04 -4.83
CA ILE A 120 1.78 -0.67 -5.80
C ILE A 120 2.89 0.26 -6.31
N ASN A 121 2.67 1.58 -6.29
CA ASN A 121 3.65 2.56 -6.75
C ASN A 121 4.89 2.63 -5.82
N ALA A 122 4.87 1.96 -4.66
CA ALA A 122 6.06 1.73 -3.82
C ALA A 122 7.21 1.08 -4.59
N THR A 123 6.91 0.25 -5.58
CA THR A 123 7.92 -0.44 -6.43
C THR A 123 8.82 0.52 -7.19
N ILE A 124 8.35 1.76 -7.41
CA ILE A 124 9.09 2.84 -8.09
C ILE A 124 9.35 4.06 -7.19
N GLY A 125 9.14 3.94 -5.88
CA GLY A 125 9.36 5.04 -4.93
C GLY A 125 8.31 6.16 -5.01
N ALA A 126 7.11 5.89 -5.51
CA ALA A 126 6.04 6.86 -5.71
C ALA A 126 4.72 6.41 -5.03
N SER A 127 4.82 5.70 -3.90
CA SER A 127 3.66 5.32 -3.09
C SER A 127 3.01 6.54 -2.45
N MET A 128 1.71 6.49 -2.27
CA MET A 128 1.04 7.21 -1.20
C MET A 128 0.68 6.19 -0.13
N SER A 129 1.22 6.35 1.07
CA SER A 129 1.01 5.44 2.20
C SER A 129 0.19 6.12 3.30
N ALA A 130 -0.75 5.40 3.90
CA ALA A 130 -1.35 5.81 5.17
C ALA A 130 -0.83 4.95 6.31
N TYR A 131 -0.66 5.53 7.50
CA TYR A 131 -0.34 4.78 8.71
C TYR A 131 -1.14 5.30 9.91
N CYS A 132 -1.40 4.41 10.86
CA CYS A 132 -1.93 4.73 12.18
C CYS A 132 -1.30 3.81 13.24
N ALA A 133 -1.27 4.28 14.48
CA ALA A 133 -0.63 3.62 15.60
C ALA A 133 -1.59 3.46 16.77
N ASN A 134 -1.39 2.43 17.61
CA ASN A 134 -2.05 2.36 18.91
C ASN A 134 -1.33 3.22 19.97
N GLY A 135 -1.90 3.28 21.17
CA GLY A 135 -1.37 4.11 22.26
C GLY A 135 -0.03 3.66 22.85
N ARG A 136 0.44 2.45 22.51
CA ARG A 136 1.73 1.93 22.97
C ARG A 136 2.93 2.39 22.14
N VAL A 137 2.69 2.93 20.95
CA VAL A 137 3.76 3.35 20.04
C VAL A 137 4.35 4.67 20.48
N SER A 138 5.67 4.70 20.71
CA SER A 138 6.40 5.90 21.10
C SER A 138 6.54 6.90 19.95
N ALA A 139 6.95 8.15 20.28
CA ALA A 139 7.20 9.18 19.28
C ALA A 139 8.36 8.78 18.34
N GLU A 140 9.41 8.15 18.87
CA GLU A 140 10.56 7.66 18.10
C GLU A 140 10.13 6.55 17.14
N GLN A 141 9.28 5.62 17.59
CA GLN A 141 8.74 4.55 16.76
C GLN A 141 7.84 5.10 15.65
N LYS A 142 7.01 6.13 15.94
CA LYS A 142 6.24 6.82 14.91
C LYS A 142 7.13 7.50 13.88
N ALA A 143 8.20 8.18 14.32
CA ALA A 143 9.15 8.81 13.42
C ALA A 143 9.87 7.78 12.52
N PHE A 144 10.21 6.61 13.07
CA PHE A 144 10.75 5.51 12.29
C PHE A 144 9.78 5.04 11.21
N VAL A 145 8.49 4.84 11.54
CA VAL A 145 7.47 4.43 10.55
C VAL A 145 7.26 5.50 9.48
N ALA A 146 7.23 6.77 9.86
CA ALA A 146 7.15 7.87 8.90
C ALA A 146 8.35 7.84 7.92
N LYS A 147 9.58 7.65 8.43
CA LYS A 147 10.80 7.51 7.61
C LYS A 147 10.74 6.28 6.69
N LEU A 148 10.27 5.13 7.21
CA LEU A 148 10.06 3.92 6.42
C LEU A 148 9.08 4.18 5.27
N CYS A 149 7.94 4.80 5.54
CA CYS A 149 6.95 5.12 4.51
C CYS A 149 7.48 6.13 3.48
N SER A 150 8.20 7.17 3.94
CA SER A 150 8.82 8.18 3.06
C SER A 150 9.93 7.62 2.17
N SER A 151 10.51 6.47 2.52
CA SER A 151 11.49 5.80 1.67
C SER A 151 10.91 5.19 0.40
N ILE A 152 9.59 5.04 0.33
CA ILE A 152 8.86 4.47 -0.82
C ILE A 152 7.89 5.45 -1.48
N GLY A 153 7.88 6.73 -1.06
CA GLY A 153 7.01 7.79 -1.59
C GLY A 153 6.55 8.74 -0.49
N GLU A 154 5.33 9.21 -0.57
CA GLU A 154 4.72 10.09 0.41
C GLU A 154 3.90 9.30 1.45
N ALA A 155 3.74 9.89 2.64
CA ALA A 155 2.99 9.26 3.73
C ALA A 155 2.12 10.25 4.50
N VAL A 156 1.00 9.75 5.04
CA VAL A 156 0.10 10.51 5.91
C VAL A 156 -0.28 9.68 7.14
N GLU A 157 -0.17 10.28 8.32
CA GLU A 157 -0.80 9.73 9.53
C GLU A 157 -2.31 9.98 9.44
N LEU A 158 -3.12 8.92 9.60
CA LEU A 158 -4.55 8.98 9.36
C LEU A 158 -5.29 8.13 10.40
N ASP A 159 -6.38 8.65 10.96
CA ASP A 159 -7.25 7.84 11.82
C ASP A 159 -7.64 6.53 11.14
N GLU A 160 -7.61 5.41 11.88
CA GLU A 160 -7.91 4.08 11.33
C GLU A 160 -9.31 3.99 10.70
N LYS A 161 -10.28 4.75 11.18
CA LYS A 161 -11.64 4.82 10.62
C LYS A 161 -11.66 5.22 9.13
N PHE A 162 -10.64 5.95 8.66
CA PHE A 162 -10.52 6.39 7.26
C PHE A 162 -9.76 5.42 6.38
N PHE A 163 -9.19 4.32 6.91
CA PHE A 163 -8.42 3.38 6.10
C PHE A 163 -9.23 2.69 4.99
N SER A 164 -10.54 2.51 5.20
CA SER A 164 -11.41 2.00 4.13
C SER A 164 -11.52 2.98 2.96
N ALA A 165 -11.67 4.28 3.24
CA ALA A 165 -11.70 5.32 2.22
C ALA A 165 -10.33 5.49 1.55
N PHE A 166 -9.25 5.52 2.35
CA PHE A 166 -7.88 5.53 1.83
C PHE A 166 -7.60 4.31 0.95
N GLY A 167 -8.08 3.13 1.34
CA GLY A 167 -7.92 1.90 0.55
C GLY A 167 -8.48 2.01 -0.87
N VAL A 168 -9.53 2.81 -1.07
CA VAL A 168 -10.04 3.09 -2.41
C VAL A 168 -9.19 4.16 -3.11
N ILE A 169 -8.99 5.30 -2.45
CA ILE A 169 -8.33 6.46 -3.09
C ILE A 169 -6.83 6.23 -3.25
N GLY A 170 -6.14 5.69 -2.25
CA GLY A 170 -4.70 5.45 -2.28
C GLY A 170 -4.32 4.05 -2.78
N GLY A 171 -5.10 3.03 -2.37
CA GLY A 171 -4.77 1.63 -2.65
C GLY A 171 -5.28 1.11 -4.00
N ALA A 172 -6.54 1.36 -4.35
CA ALA A 172 -7.17 0.82 -5.55
C ALA A 172 -7.07 1.76 -6.76
N SER A 173 -7.06 3.08 -6.56
CA SER A 173 -7.12 4.04 -7.64
C SER A 173 -5.90 4.08 -8.60
N PRO A 174 -4.72 3.50 -8.29
CA PRO A 174 -3.72 3.27 -9.34
C PRO A 174 -4.27 2.52 -10.56
N ALA A 175 -5.17 1.54 -10.34
CA ALA A 175 -5.83 0.82 -11.44
C ALA A 175 -6.74 1.73 -12.27
N PHE A 176 -7.42 2.69 -11.62
CA PHE A 176 -8.27 3.67 -12.31
C PHE A 176 -7.44 4.66 -13.14
N ALA A 177 -6.28 5.08 -12.61
CA ALA A 177 -5.33 5.90 -13.33
C ALA A 177 -4.76 5.18 -14.56
N TYR A 178 -4.41 3.89 -14.43
CA TYR A 178 -3.95 3.09 -15.58
C TYR A 178 -5.03 2.96 -16.65
N MET A 179 -6.29 2.74 -16.26
CA MET A 179 -7.42 2.71 -17.20
C MET A 179 -7.57 4.06 -17.91
N PHE A 180 -7.50 5.17 -17.18
CA PHE A 180 -7.58 6.51 -17.78
C PHE A 180 -6.45 6.77 -18.78
N ILE A 181 -5.21 6.40 -18.43
CA ILE A 181 -4.03 6.54 -19.31
C ILE A 181 -4.19 5.70 -20.57
N ASP A 182 -4.65 4.44 -20.44
CA ASP A 182 -4.85 3.56 -21.61
C ASP A 182 -5.92 4.10 -22.54
N GLU A 183 -7.07 4.55 -22.03
CA GLU A 183 -8.15 5.08 -22.86
C GLU A 183 -7.78 6.42 -23.50
N LEU A 184 -7.03 7.28 -22.81
CA LEU A 184 -6.50 8.51 -23.41
C LEU A 184 -5.53 8.21 -24.55
N ALA A 185 -4.67 7.20 -24.38
CA ALA A 185 -3.75 6.74 -25.43
C ALA A 185 -4.51 6.15 -26.63
N ARG A 186 -5.59 5.39 -26.39
CA ARG A 186 -6.47 4.87 -27.46
C ARG A 186 -7.14 5.98 -28.24
N GLY A 187 -7.54 7.07 -27.55
CA GLY A 187 -8.02 8.29 -28.19
C GLY A 187 -6.98 8.86 -29.17
N GLY A 188 -5.71 8.95 -28.74
CA GLY A 188 -4.60 9.36 -29.58
C GLY A 188 -4.40 8.47 -30.83
N VAL A 189 -4.52 7.15 -30.64
CA VAL A 189 -4.42 6.20 -31.77
C VAL A 189 -5.58 6.39 -32.76
N LYS A 190 -6.79 6.62 -32.25
CA LYS A 190 -8.00 6.87 -33.09
C LYS A 190 -7.81 8.05 -34.04
N ILE A 191 -7.03 9.06 -33.63
CA ILE A 191 -6.74 10.24 -34.44
C ILE A 191 -5.39 10.17 -35.21
N GLY A 192 -4.79 8.96 -35.28
CA GLY A 192 -3.64 8.68 -36.15
C GLY A 192 -2.28 8.65 -35.45
N MET A 193 -2.20 8.76 -34.12
CA MET A 193 -0.94 8.69 -33.39
C MET A 193 -0.44 7.25 -33.29
N ASN A 194 0.88 7.05 -33.37
CA ASN A 194 1.47 5.74 -33.06
C ASN A 194 1.17 5.33 -31.60
N LYS A 195 0.79 4.07 -31.39
CA LYS A 195 0.36 3.54 -30.07
C LYS A 195 1.39 3.77 -28.94
N GLN A 196 2.68 3.52 -29.20
CA GLN A 196 3.72 3.69 -28.19
C GLN A 196 3.91 5.17 -27.83
N VAL A 197 3.85 6.04 -28.83
CA VAL A 197 3.92 7.48 -28.63
C VAL A 197 2.70 7.99 -27.87
N ALA A 198 1.49 7.57 -28.25
CA ALA A 198 0.25 7.92 -27.59
C ALA A 198 0.26 7.53 -26.10
N LEU A 199 0.71 6.31 -25.76
CA LEU A 199 0.84 5.84 -24.39
C LEU A 199 1.83 6.68 -23.56
N LYS A 200 3.00 6.97 -24.13
CA LYS A 200 4.01 7.82 -23.47
C LYS A 200 3.47 9.23 -23.20
N VAL A 201 2.81 9.83 -24.18
CA VAL A 201 2.21 11.17 -24.07
C VAL A 201 1.13 11.17 -23.00
N ALA A 202 0.19 10.22 -23.03
CA ALA A 202 -0.88 10.12 -22.05
C ALA A 202 -0.34 9.95 -20.63
N ALA A 203 0.59 9.03 -20.41
CA ALA A 203 1.20 8.78 -19.10
C ALA A 203 1.92 10.04 -18.57
N GLN A 204 2.73 10.70 -19.40
CA GLN A 204 3.48 11.89 -18.98
C GLN A 204 2.55 13.07 -18.69
N THR A 205 1.44 13.22 -19.45
CA THR A 205 0.45 14.26 -19.22
C THR A 205 -0.26 14.07 -17.89
N VAL A 206 -0.68 12.84 -17.55
CA VAL A 206 -1.31 12.53 -16.26
C VAL A 206 -0.33 12.78 -15.10
N LEU A 207 0.92 12.32 -15.23
CA LEU A 207 1.97 12.57 -14.24
C LEU A 207 2.18 14.07 -13.99
N GLY A 208 2.32 14.87 -15.06
CA GLY A 208 2.51 16.31 -14.96
C GLY A 208 1.32 17.03 -14.34
N SER A 209 0.09 16.59 -14.67
CA SER A 209 -1.12 17.17 -14.10
C SER A 209 -1.25 16.88 -12.60
N ALA A 210 -0.93 15.65 -12.16
CA ALA A 210 -0.89 15.30 -10.75
C ALA A 210 0.17 16.12 -10.00
N LYS A 211 1.36 16.25 -10.59
CA LYS A 211 2.47 17.03 -10.03
C LYS A 211 2.11 18.51 -9.89
N MET A 212 1.40 19.11 -10.86
CA MET A 212 0.90 20.48 -10.77
C MET A 212 -0.02 20.70 -9.56
N VAL A 213 -0.90 19.75 -9.25
CA VAL A 213 -1.78 19.85 -8.06
C VAL A 213 -0.94 19.83 -6.78
N LEU A 214 0.01 18.90 -6.67
CA LEU A 214 0.82 18.71 -5.46
C LEU A 214 1.78 19.89 -5.21
N GLU A 215 2.46 20.38 -6.25
CA GLU A 215 3.50 21.41 -6.11
C GLU A 215 2.91 22.82 -5.98
N THR A 216 1.78 23.09 -6.65
CA THR A 216 1.19 24.44 -6.61
C THR A 216 0.18 24.61 -5.49
N GLY A 217 -0.39 23.51 -4.97
CA GLY A 217 -1.50 23.56 -4.01
C GLY A 217 -2.79 24.15 -4.56
N LYS A 218 -2.85 24.45 -5.87
CA LYS A 218 -4.05 25.02 -6.50
C LYS A 218 -5.17 23.99 -6.59
N HIS A 219 -6.41 24.49 -6.49
CA HIS A 219 -7.56 23.63 -6.67
C HIS A 219 -7.61 23.06 -8.10
N PRO A 220 -7.88 21.74 -8.28
CA PRO A 220 -7.92 21.14 -9.63
C PRO A 220 -8.88 21.83 -10.60
N GLY A 221 -9.97 22.44 -10.11
CA GLY A 221 -10.88 23.28 -10.91
C GLY A 221 -10.18 24.49 -11.54
N GLU A 222 -9.39 25.23 -10.75
CA GLU A 222 -8.61 26.35 -11.24
C GLU A 222 -7.59 25.91 -12.30
N LEU A 223 -6.85 24.82 -12.04
CA LEU A 223 -5.88 24.28 -13.00
C LEU A 223 -6.55 23.83 -14.30
N LYS A 224 -7.76 23.24 -14.22
CA LYS A 224 -8.57 22.88 -15.37
C LYS A 224 -8.94 24.10 -16.21
N ASP A 225 -9.39 25.18 -15.56
CA ASP A 225 -9.82 26.40 -16.25
C ASP A 225 -8.64 27.11 -16.93
N MET A 226 -7.43 27.03 -16.37
CA MET A 226 -6.21 27.58 -16.98
C MET A 226 -5.86 26.97 -18.35
N VAL A 227 -6.29 25.75 -18.65
CA VAL A 227 -6.03 25.10 -19.95
C VAL A 227 -7.24 25.18 -20.91
N CYS A 228 -8.35 25.78 -20.48
CA CYS A 228 -9.56 25.96 -21.30
C CYS A 228 -9.56 27.33 -21.95
N SER A 229 -9.36 27.37 -23.26
CA SER A 229 -9.60 28.58 -24.08
C SER A 229 -11.01 28.57 -24.63
N PRO A 230 -11.63 29.78 -24.83
CA PRO A 230 -12.96 29.88 -25.47
C PRO A 230 -12.97 29.23 -26.86
N GLY A 231 -13.92 28.28 -27.08
CA GLY A 231 -14.06 27.56 -28.35
C GLY A 231 -12.88 26.58 -28.66
N GLY A 232 -11.99 26.33 -27.70
CA GLY A 232 -10.83 25.46 -27.91
C GLY A 232 -11.16 23.96 -27.75
N THR A 233 -10.23 23.11 -28.17
CA THR A 233 -10.38 21.64 -28.10
C THR A 233 -10.51 21.12 -26.66
N THR A 234 -9.96 21.85 -25.70
CA THR A 234 -10.00 21.45 -24.28
C THR A 234 -11.41 21.52 -23.71
N ILE A 235 -12.12 22.63 -23.96
CA ILE A 235 -13.48 22.79 -23.41
C ILE A 235 -14.45 21.80 -24.08
N GLU A 236 -14.31 21.53 -25.39
CA GLU A 236 -15.11 20.53 -26.12
C GLU A 236 -14.84 19.12 -25.54
N GLY A 237 -13.58 18.76 -25.27
CA GLY A 237 -13.24 17.49 -24.66
C GLY A 237 -13.81 17.34 -23.26
N LEU A 238 -13.79 18.40 -22.44
CA LEU A 238 -14.41 18.41 -21.11
C LEU A 238 -15.91 18.22 -21.16
N ALA A 239 -16.59 18.94 -22.06
CA ALA A 239 -18.03 18.81 -22.26
C ALA A 239 -18.40 17.36 -22.63
N ALA A 240 -17.67 16.74 -23.55
CA ALA A 240 -17.90 15.36 -23.93
C ALA A 240 -17.70 14.38 -22.74
N LEU A 241 -16.70 14.60 -21.85
CA LEU A 241 -16.50 13.78 -20.65
C LEU A 241 -17.65 13.95 -19.65
N GLU A 242 -18.16 15.17 -19.47
CA GLU A 242 -19.29 15.46 -18.58
C GLU A 242 -20.58 14.83 -19.09
N GLU A 243 -20.90 14.99 -20.39
CA GLU A 243 -22.08 14.40 -21.04
C GLU A 243 -22.09 12.86 -20.93
N ASN A 244 -20.93 12.24 -21.01
CA ASN A 244 -20.78 10.77 -20.85
C ASN A 244 -20.64 10.32 -19.37
N GLY A 245 -20.90 11.20 -18.40
CA GLY A 245 -21.02 10.85 -17.00
C GLY A 245 -19.70 10.53 -16.30
N PHE A 246 -18.55 10.97 -16.83
CA PHE A 246 -17.21 10.71 -16.27
C PHE A 246 -17.11 11.10 -14.79
N ARG A 247 -17.58 12.30 -14.42
CA ARG A 247 -17.61 12.76 -13.03
C ARG A 247 -18.38 11.79 -12.11
N GLY A 248 -19.55 11.36 -12.54
CA GLY A 248 -20.39 10.42 -11.79
C GLY A 248 -19.74 9.05 -11.66
N ALA A 249 -19.03 8.58 -12.69
CA ALA A 249 -18.31 7.32 -12.68
C ALA A 249 -17.17 7.34 -11.65
N ILE A 250 -16.35 8.39 -11.63
CA ILE A 250 -15.25 8.55 -10.68
C ILE A 250 -15.77 8.61 -9.22
N ILE A 251 -16.80 9.41 -8.94
CA ILE A 251 -17.38 9.50 -7.59
C ILE A 251 -17.96 8.14 -7.16
N LYS A 252 -18.61 7.42 -8.06
CA LYS A 252 -19.17 6.08 -7.76
C LYS A 252 -18.08 5.03 -7.55
N SER A 253 -16.96 5.11 -8.25
CA SER A 253 -15.83 4.18 -8.06
C SER A 253 -15.17 4.35 -6.69
N ALA A 254 -15.27 5.52 -6.09
CA ALA A 254 -14.73 5.80 -4.74
C ALA A 254 -15.59 5.25 -3.58
N ARG A 255 -16.59 4.42 -3.86
CA ARG A 255 -17.35 3.75 -2.80
C ARG A 255 -16.50 2.65 -2.16
N PRO A 256 -16.33 2.62 -0.83
CA PRO A 256 -15.68 1.52 -0.15
C PRO A 256 -16.38 0.20 -0.51
N ALA A 257 -15.59 -0.84 -0.73
CA ALA A 257 -16.11 -2.20 -1.00
C ALA A 257 -16.76 -2.85 0.24
N GLU A 258 -17.27 -2.06 1.17
CA GLU A 258 -17.92 -2.53 2.41
C GLU A 258 -19.04 -3.55 2.19
N PRO A 259 -19.96 -3.41 1.20
CA PRO A 259 -20.98 -4.42 1.00
C PRO A 259 -20.38 -5.77 0.57
N LEU A 260 -19.37 -5.74 -0.29
CA LEU A 260 -18.70 -6.95 -0.78
C LEU A 260 -17.83 -7.59 0.30
N LEU A 261 -17.10 -6.79 1.08
CA LEU A 261 -16.30 -7.26 2.22
C LEU A 261 -17.18 -7.81 3.34
N ARG A 262 -18.34 -7.22 3.61
CA ARG A 262 -19.33 -7.76 4.55
C ARG A 262 -19.96 -9.05 4.04
N ALA A 263 -20.24 -9.16 2.74
CA ALA A 263 -20.74 -10.39 2.12
C ALA A 263 -19.70 -11.51 2.16
N LEU A 264 -18.45 -11.22 1.82
CA LEU A 264 -17.33 -12.18 1.89
C LEU A 264 -17.05 -12.62 3.34
N ARG A 265 -17.07 -11.68 4.32
CA ARG A 265 -16.91 -12.03 5.74
C ARG A 265 -18.07 -12.87 6.27
N ARG A 266 -19.30 -12.70 5.76
CA ARG A 266 -20.45 -13.53 6.10
C ARG A 266 -20.32 -14.93 5.49
N SER A 267 -19.95 -15.03 4.22
CA SER A 267 -19.71 -16.30 3.53
C SER A 267 -18.61 -17.12 4.23
N MET A 268 -17.46 -16.51 4.53
CA MET A 268 -16.36 -17.20 5.24
C MET A 268 -16.74 -17.65 6.66
N LYS A 269 -17.63 -16.94 7.36
CA LYS A 269 -18.16 -17.38 8.67
C LYS A 269 -19.14 -18.54 8.52
N THR A 270 -19.90 -18.58 7.44
CA THR A 270 -20.86 -19.66 7.16
C THR A 270 -20.12 -20.94 6.77
N ASP A 271 -19.05 -20.84 5.99
CA ASP A 271 -18.23 -21.99 5.57
C ASP A 271 -17.45 -22.62 6.74
N LEU A 272 -17.08 -21.82 7.76
CA LEU A 272 -16.46 -22.32 8.99
C LEU A 272 -17.45 -22.96 9.97
N GLN A 273 -18.75 -22.74 9.79
CA GLN A 273 -19.82 -23.34 10.62
C GLN A 273 -20.48 -24.58 9.99
N THR A 274 -20.09 -24.94 8.77
CA THR A 274 -20.56 -26.19 8.16
C THR A 274 -19.71 -27.34 8.74
N PRO A 275 -20.25 -28.21 9.59
CA PRO A 275 -19.51 -29.37 10.06
C PRO A 275 -19.29 -30.27 8.84
N LEU A 276 -18.05 -30.50 8.45
CA LEU A 276 -17.69 -31.68 7.69
C LEU A 276 -18.00 -32.90 8.58
N CYS A 277 -19.27 -33.26 8.61
CA CYS A 277 -19.73 -34.50 9.19
C CYS A 277 -19.76 -35.59 8.14
N ARG A 278 -18.95 -36.61 8.40
CA ARG A 278 -19.20 -38.00 8.07
C ARG A 278 -19.32 -38.34 6.59
N LEU A 279 -18.22 -38.78 6.02
CA LEU A 279 -18.14 -40.15 5.52
C LEU A 279 -16.66 -40.52 5.38
#